data_7a557e9a805bed28c1f977c0e2f3a0b3
#
_entry.id   7a557e9a805bed28c1f977c0e2f3a0b3
#
_cell.length_a   1.000
_cell.length_b   1.000
_cell.length_c   1.000
_cell.angle_alpha   90.00
_cell.angle_beta   90.00
_cell.angle_gamma   90.00
#
_symmetry.space_group_name_H-M   'P 1'
#
loop_
_entity.id
_entity.type
_entity.pdbx_description
1 polymer ?
#
loop_
_entity_poly.entity_id
_entity_poly.type
_entity_poly.pdbx_seq_one_letter_code
_entity_poly.pdbx_strand_id
1 'polypeptide(L)'
;METKPQTFVIPWDFTPVAENAFKYAVKLSKVSNEPSQIDLVHVLHSGGSPTKSGKTSEEQVQEMIQADKQRLSTAYSVEINTKLLEGSLFDVITDYASEVHANMVIMGTHGIKGVQKLTGSWALKVIAGSDVPFLVVQDEPAKDRIFSQLVMSIDFRDEEKEKILWASRMAKQYGSKIHVIVPNSFDSGVK
;
A
#
# COMPACT_ATOMS: atom_id res chain seq x y z
N MET A 1 -4.95 28.11 3.47
CA MET A 1 -5.57 26.77 3.58
C MET A 1 -4.44 25.83 3.95
N GLU A 2 -4.48 25.23 5.12
CA GLU A 2 -3.54 24.17 5.46
C GLU A 2 -3.82 22.99 4.53
N THR A 3 -2.86 22.63 3.70
CA THR A 3 -2.95 21.43 2.88
C THR A 3 -2.83 20.23 3.80
N LYS A 4 -3.84 19.37 3.83
CA LYS A 4 -3.80 18.12 4.60
C LYS A 4 -2.61 17.28 4.06
N PRO A 5 -1.74 16.74 4.93
CA PRO A 5 -0.62 15.94 4.48
C PRO A 5 -1.09 14.68 3.73
N GLN A 6 -0.33 14.27 2.73
CA GLN A 6 -0.56 12.99 2.06
C GLN A 6 -0.21 11.85 3.03
N THR A 7 -1.14 10.95 3.26
CA THR A 7 -0.93 9.80 4.14
C THR A 7 -0.78 8.52 3.32
N PHE A 8 0.34 7.81 3.52
CA PHE A 8 0.60 6.49 2.94
C PHE A 8 0.57 5.43 4.04
N VAL A 9 -0.27 4.43 3.90
CA VAL A 9 -0.36 3.31 4.83
C VAL A 9 0.44 2.13 4.30
N ILE A 10 1.36 1.62 5.11
CA ILE A 10 2.24 0.51 4.77
C ILE A 10 1.97 -0.65 5.73
N PRO A 11 1.33 -1.74 5.30
CA PRO A 11 1.31 -2.98 6.07
C PRO A 11 2.74 -3.44 6.33
N TRP A 12 3.11 -3.49 7.63
CA TRP A 12 4.50 -3.71 8.04
C TRP A 12 4.67 -5.07 8.70
N ASP A 13 5.40 -5.96 8.07
CA ASP A 13 5.66 -7.33 8.52
C ASP A 13 7.16 -7.61 8.76
N PHE A 14 7.96 -6.57 8.81
CA PHE A 14 9.42 -6.62 9.00
C PHE A 14 10.19 -7.33 7.88
N THR A 15 9.58 -7.52 6.72
CA THR A 15 10.23 -8.15 5.56
C THR A 15 10.92 -7.13 4.66
N PRO A 16 11.92 -7.54 3.86
CA PRO A 16 12.52 -6.69 2.84
C PRO A 16 11.50 -6.14 1.82
N VAL A 17 10.41 -6.88 1.57
CA VAL A 17 9.38 -6.44 0.61
C VAL A 17 8.49 -5.34 1.22
N ALA A 18 8.21 -5.38 2.52
CA ALA A 18 7.59 -4.26 3.21
C ALA A 18 8.50 -3.01 3.18
N GLU A 19 9.81 -3.19 3.31
CA GLU A 19 10.77 -2.08 3.17
C GLU A 19 10.79 -1.52 1.72
N ASN A 20 10.60 -2.36 0.71
CA ASN A 20 10.40 -1.88 -0.66
C ASN A 20 9.13 -1.03 -0.78
N ALA A 21 8.01 -1.47 -0.19
CA ALA A 21 6.78 -0.68 -0.15
C ALA A 21 6.99 0.70 0.52
N PHE A 22 7.72 0.74 1.63
CA PHE A 22 8.11 1.98 2.27
C PHE A 22 8.95 2.89 1.35
N LYS A 23 9.92 2.34 0.63
CA LYS A 23 10.74 3.11 -0.33
C LYS A 23 9.89 3.71 -1.46
N TYR A 24 8.83 3.04 -1.89
CA TYR A 24 7.84 3.61 -2.81
C TYR A 24 7.12 4.81 -2.19
N ALA A 25 6.63 4.70 -0.94
CA ALA A 25 6.00 5.82 -0.24
C ALA A 25 6.92 7.04 -0.15
N VAL A 26 8.19 6.83 0.23
CA VAL A 26 9.21 7.89 0.28
C VAL A 26 9.41 8.57 -1.09
N LYS A 27 9.41 7.80 -2.18
CA LYS A 27 9.52 8.40 -3.52
C LYS A 27 8.28 9.18 -3.92
N LEU A 28 7.10 8.64 -3.63
CA LEU A 28 5.82 9.30 -3.91
C LEU A 28 5.70 10.63 -3.15
N SER A 29 6.07 10.63 -1.88
CA SER A 29 6.06 11.83 -1.04
C SER A 29 6.95 12.96 -1.58
N LYS A 30 8.10 12.62 -2.17
CA LYS A 30 9.04 13.61 -2.72
C LYS A 30 8.58 14.23 -4.05
N VAL A 31 7.69 13.56 -4.78
CA VAL A 31 7.21 14.07 -6.09
C VAL A 31 6.09 15.10 -5.91
N SER A 32 5.28 14.98 -4.87
CA SER A 32 4.11 15.83 -4.67
C SER A 32 4.41 17.24 -4.19
N ASN A 33 5.59 17.50 -3.61
CA ASN A 33 5.93 18.72 -2.88
C ASN A 33 4.95 19.09 -1.74
N GLU A 34 4.10 18.15 -1.33
CA GLU A 34 3.16 18.31 -0.22
C GLU A 34 3.71 17.63 1.03
N PRO A 35 3.38 18.14 2.22
CA PRO A 35 3.69 17.43 3.46
C PRO A 35 3.18 15.99 3.37
N SER A 36 3.97 15.03 3.79
CA SER A 36 3.60 13.62 3.68
C SER A 36 3.92 12.88 4.97
N GLN A 37 3.06 11.96 5.33
CA GLN A 37 3.15 11.09 6.49
C GLN A 37 3.11 9.64 6.03
N ILE A 38 3.92 8.80 6.63
CA ILE A 38 3.94 7.36 6.37
C ILE A 38 3.56 6.63 7.64
N ASP A 39 2.51 5.83 7.59
CA ASP A 39 2.05 5.02 8.69
C ASP A 39 2.46 3.56 8.49
N LEU A 40 3.38 3.05 9.34
CA LEU A 40 3.72 1.63 9.40
C LEU A 40 2.69 0.93 10.27
N VAL A 41 1.92 0.02 9.70
CA VAL A 41 0.81 -0.67 10.36
C VAL A 41 1.10 -2.16 10.44
N HIS A 42 1.29 -2.67 11.67
CA HIS A 42 1.45 -4.10 11.88
C HIS A 42 0.16 -4.71 12.44
N VAL A 43 -0.24 -5.84 11.88
CA VAL A 43 -1.43 -6.58 12.33
C VAL A 43 -0.99 -7.76 13.19
N LEU A 44 -1.39 -7.71 14.46
CA LEU A 44 -1.11 -8.76 15.42
C LEU A 44 -1.96 -10.00 15.10
N HIS A 45 -1.36 -11.16 15.16
CA HIS A 45 -2.08 -12.43 15.06
C HIS A 45 -2.61 -12.82 16.44
N SER A 46 -3.90 -12.99 16.55
CA SER A 46 -4.55 -13.47 17.80
C SER A 46 -3.99 -14.83 18.19
N GLY A 47 -3.37 -14.95 19.38
CA GLY A 47 -2.94 -16.24 19.94
C GLY A 47 -1.46 -16.37 20.28
N GLY A 48 -0.70 -15.30 20.38
CA GLY A 48 0.70 -15.35 20.81
C GLY A 48 0.85 -15.75 22.30
N SER A 49 1.40 -16.94 22.57
CA SER A 49 1.84 -17.31 23.91
C SER A 49 3.02 -16.44 24.35
N PRO A 50 3.20 -16.17 25.66
CA PRO A 50 4.35 -15.43 26.16
C PRO A 50 5.66 -16.06 25.69
N THR A 51 6.58 -15.26 25.21
CA THR A 51 7.88 -15.72 24.74
C THR A 51 8.80 -16.05 25.91
N LYS A 52 9.89 -16.76 25.64
CA LYS A 52 10.92 -17.13 26.64
C LYS A 52 11.58 -15.92 27.33
N SER A 53 11.41 -14.70 26.80
CA SER A 53 11.96 -13.46 27.34
C SER A 53 11.07 -12.78 28.39
N GLY A 54 9.87 -13.34 28.68
CA GLY A 54 8.93 -12.77 29.65
C GLY A 54 8.13 -11.56 29.13
N LYS A 55 8.36 -11.11 27.89
CA LYS A 55 7.57 -10.07 27.25
C LYS A 55 6.41 -10.69 26.47
N THR A 56 5.28 -9.97 26.38
CA THR A 56 4.20 -10.35 25.50
C THR A 56 4.65 -10.23 24.03
N SER A 57 4.00 -10.96 23.12
CA SER A 57 4.29 -10.83 21.68
C SER A 57 4.03 -9.41 21.18
N GLU A 58 3.06 -8.72 21.75
CA GLU A 58 2.72 -7.33 21.44
C GLU A 58 3.84 -6.36 21.86
N GLU A 59 4.36 -6.47 23.10
CA GLU A 59 5.48 -5.63 23.57
C GLU A 59 6.72 -5.81 22.70
N GLN A 60 7.02 -7.03 22.26
CA GLN A 60 8.16 -7.28 21.33
C GLN A 60 7.95 -6.64 19.97
N VAL A 61 6.75 -6.78 19.41
CA VAL A 61 6.40 -6.15 18.12
C VAL A 61 6.45 -4.64 18.23
N GLN A 62 5.95 -4.08 19.35
CA GLN A 62 6.03 -2.64 19.60
C GLN A 62 7.47 -2.12 19.63
N GLU A 63 8.38 -2.82 20.29
CA GLU A 63 9.80 -2.46 20.29
C GLU A 63 10.41 -2.55 18.88
N MET A 64 10.12 -3.61 18.14
CA MET A 64 10.62 -3.80 16.78
C MET A 64 10.15 -2.71 15.82
N ILE A 65 8.86 -2.37 15.84
CA ILE A 65 8.32 -1.36 14.94
C ILE A 65 8.83 0.04 15.28
N GLN A 66 9.06 0.35 16.57
CA GLN A 66 9.66 1.61 17.00
C GLN A 66 11.14 1.71 16.58
N ALA A 67 11.89 0.61 16.65
CA ALA A 67 13.26 0.56 16.15
C ALA A 67 13.31 0.82 14.63
N ASP A 68 12.43 0.20 13.87
CA ASP A 68 12.33 0.44 12.42
C ASP A 68 11.88 1.87 12.11
N LYS A 69 10.90 2.41 12.84
CA LYS A 69 10.53 3.83 12.73
C LYS A 69 11.74 4.74 12.87
N GLN A 70 12.53 4.57 13.95
CA GLN A 70 13.71 5.39 14.20
C GLN A 70 14.75 5.24 13.10
N ARG A 71 15.03 4.01 12.66
CA ARG A 71 15.98 3.72 11.58
C ARG A 71 15.56 4.37 10.27
N LEU A 72 14.30 4.17 9.88
CA LEU A 72 13.77 4.63 8.60
C LEU A 72 13.57 6.14 8.57
N SER A 73 13.03 6.75 9.63
CA SER A 73 12.86 8.21 9.68
C SER A 73 14.18 8.94 9.60
N THR A 74 15.22 8.42 10.25
CA THR A 74 16.59 9.00 10.19
C THR A 74 17.19 8.83 8.79
N ALA A 75 17.08 7.62 8.20
CA ALA A 75 17.69 7.32 6.91
C ALA A 75 17.06 8.08 5.73
N TYR A 76 15.76 8.35 5.78
CA TYR A 76 15.00 8.93 4.66
C TYR A 76 14.50 10.35 4.90
N SER A 77 14.65 10.88 6.14
CA SER A 77 14.18 12.22 6.55
C SER A 77 12.68 12.41 6.29
N VAL A 78 11.87 11.44 6.71
CA VAL A 78 10.40 11.44 6.56
C VAL A 78 9.72 11.25 7.91
N GLU A 79 8.51 11.79 8.04
CA GLU A 79 7.66 11.56 9.21
C GLU A 79 7.03 10.17 9.14
N ILE A 80 7.17 9.40 10.22
CA ILE A 80 6.63 8.03 10.32
C ILE A 80 5.82 7.90 11.58
N ASN A 81 4.61 7.39 11.45
CA ASN A 81 3.82 6.88 12.57
C ASN A 81 3.83 5.35 12.57
N THR A 82 3.46 4.79 13.70
CA THR A 82 3.33 3.33 13.86
C THR A 82 1.99 3.01 14.47
N LYS A 83 1.37 1.93 14.01
CA LYS A 83 0.10 1.43 14.53
C LYS A 83 0.16 -0.09 14.66
N LEU A 84 -0.33 -0.61 15.77
CA LEU A 84 -0.64 -2.02 15.94
C LEU A 84 -2.15 -2.19 15.84
N LEU A 85 -2.60 -3.16 15.07
CA LEU A 85 -4.00 -3.51 14.88
C LEU A 85 -4.19 -5.00 15.14
N GLU A 86 -5.40 -5.39 15.51
CA GLU A 86 -5.79 -6.79 15.67
C GLU A 86 -6.94 -7.13 14.74
N GLY A 87 -6.90 -8.30 14.13
CA GLY A 87 -7.98 -8.79 13.27
C GLY A 87 -7.52 -9.39 11.95
N SER A 88 -8.43 -9.43 11.00
CA SER A 88 -8.13 -9.88 9.64
C SER A 88 -7.30 -8.83 8.90
N LEU A 89 -6.14 -9.23 8.38
CA LEU A 89 -5.15 -8.33 7.80
C LEU A 89 -5.77 -7.30 6.83
N PHE A 90 -6.52 -7.76 5.85
CA PHE A 90 -7.05 -6.86 4.82
C PHE A 90 -8.18 -5.98 5.34
N ASP A 91 -9.06 -6.50 6.20
CA ASP A 91 -10.18 -5.73 6.74
C ASP A 91 -9.66 -4.58 7.63
N VAL A 92 -8.77 -4.89 8.59
CA VAL A 92 -8.26 -3.85 9.51
C VAL A 92 -7.35 -2.84 8.81
N ILE A 93 -6.66 -3.22 7.73
CA ILE A 93 -5.85 -2.28 6.94
C ILE A 93 -6.74 -1.35 6.12
N THR A 94 -7.81 -1.87 5.49
CA THR A 94 -8.75 -1.02 4.74
C THR A 94 -9.51 -0.08 5.65
N ASP A 95 -9.98 -0.56 6.80
CA ASP A 95 -10.69 0.26 7.78
C ASP A 95 -9.79 1.39 8.29
N TYR A 96 -8.56 1.06 8.69
CA TYR A 96 -7.60 2.06 9.14
C TYR A 96 -7.26 3.08 8.05
N ALA A 97 -7.01 2.61 6.82
CA ALA A 97 -6.70 3.49 5.71
C ALA A 97 -7.84 4.47 5.40
N SER A 98 -9.10 4.01 5.52
CA SER A 98 -10.28 4.85 5.37
C SER A 98 -10.41 5.84 6.54
N GLU A 99 -10.19 5.41 7.78
CA GLU A 99 -10.25 6.25 8.98
C GLU A 99 -9.28 7.43 8.89
N VAL A 100 -8.03 7.17 8.50
CA VAL A 100 -7.01 8.23 8.37
C VAL A 100 -7.10 8.99 7.04
N HIS A 101 -8.05 8.65 6.19
CA HIS A 101 -8.19 9.17 4.83
C HIS A 101 -6.89 9.05 4.03
N ALA A 102 -6.30 7.88 4.04
CA ALA A 102 -5.05 7.63 3.34
C ALA A 102 -5.17 7.89 1.83
N ASN A 103 -4.11 8.42 1.25
CA ASN A 103 -4.04 8.61 -0.19
C ASN A 103 -3.80 7.29 -0.93
N MET A 104 -3.13 6.34 -0.24
CA MET A 104 -2.81 5.04 -0.82
C MET A 104 -2.35 4.07 0.27
N VAL A 105 -2.72 2.80 0.13
CA VAL A 105 -2.07 1.68 0.82
C VAL A 105 -0.99 1.12 -0.11
N ILE A 106 0.25 1.00 0.37
CA ILE A 106 1.35 0.43 -0.41
C ILE A 106 1.83 -0.84 0.29
N MET A 107 1.77 -1.97 -0.37
CA MET A 107 2.08 -3.25 0.25
C MET A 107 2.96 -4.15 -0.61
N GLY A 108 3.77 -4.98 0.05
CA GLY A 108 4.58 -5.98 -0.61
C GLY A 108 3.77 -7.22 -1.03
N THR A 109 4.19 -7.86 -2.12
CA THR A 109 3.56 -9.10 -2.63
C THR A 109 3.82 -10.32 -1.75
N HIS A 110 4.91 -10.32 -0.97
CA HIS A 110 5.37 -11.43 -0.15
C HIS A 110 5.68 -10.91 1.24
N GLY A 111 4.82 -11.16 2.18
CA GLY A 111 5.05 -10.90 3.58
C GLY A 111 4.58 -12.09 4.41
N ILE A 112 5.24 -12.32 5.53
CA ILE A 112 4.94 -13.32 6.57
C ILE A 112 4.97 -14.78 6.06
N LYS A 113 5.88 -15.57 6.60
CA LYS A 113 5.90 -17.03 6.46
C LYS A 113 4.52 -17.59 6.84
N GLY A 114 3.77 -18.04 5.85
CA GLY A 114 2.46 -18.68 6.05
C GLY A 114 1.22 -17.86 5.70
N VAL A 115 1.31 -16.58 5.45
CA VAL A 115 0.19 -15.81 4.91
C VAL A 115 0.23 -15.86 3.39
N GLN A 116 -0.86 -16.37 2.86
CA GLN A 116 -1.13 -16.65 1.48
C GLN A 116 -0.67 -15.51 0.57
N LYS A 117 0.00 -15.90 -0.50
CA LYS A 117 0.22 -15.05 -1.68
C LYS A 117 -1.02 -14.17 -1.88
N LEU A 118 -0.83 -12.90 -2.22
CA LEU A 118 -1.89 -11.96 -2.67
C LEU A 118 -2.80 -12.52 -3.81
N THR A 119 -2.66 -13.80 -4.11
CA THR A 119 -3.41 -14.56 -5.10
C THR A 119 -4.73 -15.13 -4.58
N GLY A 120 -5.06 -14.92 -3.30
CA GLY A 120 -6.35 -15.35 -2.76
C GLY A 120 -7.50 -14.49 -3.30
N SER A 121 -8.55 -15.14 -3.79
CA SER A 121 -9.76 -14.45 -4.30
C SER A 121 -10.36 -13.47 -3.28
N TRP A 122 -10.17 -13.73 -1.99
CA TRP A 122 -10.64 -12.87 -0.90
C TRP A 122 -9.81 -11.57 -0.79
N ALA A 123 -8.47 -11.66 -0.82
CA ALA A 123 -7.60 -10.49 -0.79
C ALA A 123 -7.89 -9.53 -1.95
N LEU A 124 -8.07 -10.08 -3.15
CA LEU A 124 -8.44 -9.29 -4.32
C LEU A 124 -9.82 -8.63 -4.17
N LYS A 125 -10.80 -9.31 -3.54
CA LYS A 125 -12.12 -8.72 -3.29
C LYS A 125 -12.06 -7.55 -2.31
N VAL A 126 -11.28 -7.68 -1.23
CA VAL A 126 -11.13 -6.60 -0.24
C VAL A 126 -10.42 -5.40 -0.86
N ILE A 127 -9.33 -5.63 -1.61
CA ILE A 127 -8.63 -4.56 -2.33
C ILE A 127 -9.55 -3.87 -3.34
N ALA A 128 -10.31 -4.64 -4.11
CA ALA A 128 -11.23 -4.09 -5.12
C ALA A 128 -12.44 -3.34 -4.50
N GLY A 129 -12.83 -3.69 -3.27
CA GLY A 129 -13.91 -3.02 -2.54
C GLY A 129 -13.45 -1.86 -1.65
N SER A 130 -12.16 -1.53 -1.64
CA SER A 130 -11.63 -0.46 -0.82
C SER A 130 -11.83 0.91 -1.48
N ASP A 131 -12.23 1.91 -0.70
CA ASP A 131 -12.29 3.31 -1.13
C ASP A 131 -10.89 3.94 -1.27
N VAL A 132 -9.87 3.32 -0.69
CA VAL A 132 -8.48 3.76 -0.77
C VAL A 132 -7.74 2.91 -1.80
N PRO A 133 -7.01 3.50 -2.75
CA PRO A 133 -6.26 2.76 -3.76
C PRO A 133 -5.11 1.95 -3.15
N PHE A 134 -4.86 0.76 -3.70
CA PHE A 134 -3.75 -0.11 -3.32
C PHE A 134 -2.66 -0.12 -4.38
N LEU A 135 -1.42 0.06 -3.96
CA LEU A 135 -0.22 -0.19 -4.74
C LEU A 135 0.47 -1.45 -4.22
N VAL A 136 0.53 -2.47 -5.06
CA VAL A 136 1.20 -3.74 -4.72
C VAL A 136 2.56 -3.77 -5.39
N VAL A 137 3.62 -3.97 -4.59
CA VAL A 137 5.00 -3.92 -5.05
C VAL A 137 5.77 -5.18 -4.66
N GLN A 138 6.80 -5.50 -5.42
CA GLN A 138 7.70 -6.62 -5.17
C GLN A 138 9.13 -6.15 -5.01
N ASP A 139 9.63 -5.44 -5.98
CA ASP A 139 11.01 -4.99 -6.07
C ASP A 139 11.17 -3.55 -5.56
N GLU A 140 12.40 -3.11 -5.39
CA GLU A 140 12.70 -1.73 -5.08
C GLU A 140 12.24 -0.78 -6.20
N PRO A 141 11.81 0.44 -5.86
CA PRO A 141 11.47 1.43 -6.86
C PRO A 141 12.69 1.79 -7.71
N ALA A 142 12.50 1.93 -9.02
CA ALA A 142 13.56 2.36 -9.94
C ALA A 142 14.23 3.65 -9.47
N LYS A 143 15.56 3.78 -9.65
CA LYS A 143 16.32 4.91 -9.12
C LYS A 143 15.89 6.27 -9.69
N ASP A 144 15.65 6.33 -11.00
CA ASP A 144 15.48 7.61 -11.70
C ASP A 144 14.04 8.09 -11.77
N ARG A 145 13.11 7.21 -12.13
CA ARG A 145 11.69 7.54 -12.29
C ARG A 145 10.80 6.48 -11.66
N ILE A 146 9.78 6.95 -10.96
CA ILE A 146 8.68 6.10 -10.52
C ILE A 146 7.55 6.24 -11.56
N PHE A 147 6.95 5.12 -11.94
CA PHE A 147 5.82 5.10 -12.88
C PHE A 147 6.05 5.82 -14.22
N SER A 148 7.19 5.60 -14.87
CA SER A 148 7.44 6.18 -16.20
C SER A 148 6.42 5.72 -17.25
N GLN A 149 5.85 4.54 -17.08
CA GLN A 149 4.81 3.95 -17.91
C GLN A 149 3.70 3.36 -17.05
N LEU A 150 2.46 3.65 -17.41
CA LEU A 150 1.26 3.07 -16.83
C LEU A 150 0.57 2.23 -17.90
N VAL A 151 0.17 1.03 -17.56
CA VAL A 151 -0.63 0.17 -18.43
C VAL A 151 -1.97 -0.05 -17.77
N MET A 152 -3.05 0.22 -18.47
CA MET A 152 -4.39 -0.02 -17.97
C MET A 152 -5.24 -0.71 -19.05
N SER A 153 -6.09 -1.66 -18.60
CA SER A 153 -7.13 -2.25 -19.44
C SER A 153 -8.44 -1.53 -19.22
N ILE A 154 -9.20 -1.29 -20.27
CA ILE A 154 -10.55 -0.73 -20.21
C ILE A 154 -11.50 -1.59 -21.05
N ASP A 155 -12.75 -1.74 -20.58
CA ASP A 155 -13.79 -2.50 -21.26
C ASP A 155 -15.01 -1.65 -21.65
N PHE A 156 -14.88 -0.31 -21.58
CA PHE A 156 -15.89 0.67 -21.94
C PHE A 156 -17.16 0.68 -21.07
N ARG A 157 -17.15 0.05 -19.89
CA ARG A 157 -18.24 0.15 -18.92
C ARG A 157 -18.19 1.49 -18.20
N ASP A 158 -19.33 1.96 -17.68
CA ASP A 158 -19.39 3.25 -16.96
C ASP A 158 -18.51 3.28 -15.70
N GLU A 159 -18.33 2.17 -15.05
CA GLU A 159 -17.46 1.98 -13.87
C GLU A 159 -15.98 2.28 -14.17
N GLU A 160 -15.57 2.24 -15.42
CA GLU A 160 -14.19 2.52 -15.84
C GLU A 160 -13.81 4.01 -15.77
N LYS A 161 -14.78 4.91 -15.61
CA LYS A 161 -14.53 6.37 -15.58
C LYS A 161 -13.61 6.76 -14.42
N GLU A 162 -13.81 6.20 -13.24
CA GLU A 162 -12.97 6.47 -12.08
C GLU A 162 -11.54 5.98 -12.28
N LYS A 163 -11.38 4.79 -12.85
CA LYS A 163 -10.07 4.23 -13.21
C LYS A 163 -9.30 5.14 -14.18
N ILE A 164 -9.98 5.63 -15.21
CA ILE A 164 -9.40 6.56 -16.20
C ILE A 164 -8.99 7.87 -15.55
N LEU A 165 -9.83 8.44 -14.70
CA LEU A 165 -9.54 9.68 -13.98
C LEU A 165 -8.34 9.51 -13.05
N TRP A 166 -8.29 8.39 -12.32
CA TRP A 166 -7.18 8.08 -11.43
C TRP A 166 -5.86 7.89 -12.20
N ALA A 167 -5.86 7.09 -13.27
CA ALA A 167 -4.69 6.89 -14.13
C ALA A 167 -4.22 8.20 -14.75
N SER A 168 -5.14 9.08 -15.17
CA SER A 168 -4.82 10.39 -15.72
C SER A 168 -4.16 11.32 -14.71
N ARG A 169 -4.66 11.33 -13.46
CA ARG A 169 -4.05 12.09 -12.35
C ARG A 169 -2.64 11.60 -12.07
N MET A 170 -2.46 10.28 -11.95
CA MET A 170 -1.15 9.65 -11.75
C MET A 170 -0.19 10.00 -12.88
N ALA A 171 -0.62 9.87 -14.13
CA ALA A 171 0.21 10.19 -15.28
C ALA A 171 0.64 11.67 -15.29
N LYS A 172 -0.27 12.57 -14.96
CA LYS A 172 0.04 14.01 -14.86
C LYS A 172 1.03 14.30 -13.73
N GLN A 173 0.83 13.69 -12.56
CA GLN A 173 1.66 13.91 -11.37
C GLN A 173 3.08 13.37 -11.56
N TYR A 174 3.22 12.18 -12.17
CA TYR A 174 4.53 11.51 -12.31
C TYR A 174 5.15 11.65 -13.70
N GLY A 175 4.50 12.36 -14.63
CA GLY A 175 4.98 12.49 -16.01
C GLY A 175 4.98 11.15 -16.74
N SER A 176 3.99 10.28 -16.47
CA SER A 176 3.91 8.93 -17.01
C SER A 176 3.30 8.90 -18.40
N LYS A 177 3.73 7.93 -19.19
CA LYS A 177 3.04 7.57 -20.44
C LYS A 177 1.99 6.50 -20.14
N ILE A 178 0.74 6.72 -20.57
CA ILE A 178 -0.33 5.74 -20.43
C ILE A 178 -0.43 4.87 -21.67
N HIS A 179 -0.42 3.56 -21.48
CA HIS A 179 -0.74 2.55 -22.50
C HIS A 179 -2.10 1.94 -22.15
N VAL A 180 -3.03 2.03 -23.08
CA VAL A 180 -4.38 1.50 -22.90
C VAL A 180 -4.52 0.18 -23.65
N ILE A 181 -4.92 -0.87 -22.95
CA ILE A 181 -5.27 -2.17 -23.54
C ILE A 181 -6.78 -2.25 -23.61
N VAL A 182 -7.29 -2.41 -24.82
CA VAL A 182 -8.72 -2.66 -25.08
C VAL A 182 -8.88 -4.13 -25.43
N PRO A 183 -9.57 -4.92 -24.59
CA PRO A 183 -9.87 -6.31 -24.93
C PRO A 183 -10.68 -6.37 -26.22
N ASN A 184 -10.31 -7.25 -27.12
CA ASN A 184 -11.04 -7.44 -28.35
C ASN A 184 -12.28 -8.31 -28.06
N SER A 185 -13.36 -7.70 -27.59
CA SER A 185 -14.61 -8.39 -27.31
C SER A 185 -15.39 -8.65 -28.59
N PHE A 186 -14.86 -9.50 -29.46
CA PHE A 186 -15.68 -10.19 -30.45
C PHE A 186 -16.18 -11.52 -29.89
N ASP A 187 -16.88 -11.47 -28.79
CA ASP A 187 -17.77 -12.57 -28.44
C ASP A 187 -19.21 -12.13 -28.74
N SER A 188 -19.60 -12.42 -29.99
CA SER A 188 -20.94 -12.26 -30.52
C SER A 188 -21.89 -13.33 -29.92
N GLY A 189 -21.93 -13.40 -28.59
CA GLY A 189 -22.68 -14.37 -27.81
C GLY A 189 -23.86 -13.78 -27.03
N VAL A 190 -24.45 -12.68 -27.45
CA VAL A 190 -25.74 -12.23 -26.93
C VAL A 190 -26.78 -12.45 -28.04
N LYS A 191 -27.46 -13.59 -27.96
CA LYS A 191 -28.79 -13.77 -28.55
C LYS A 191 -29.83 -13.33 -27.52
#